data_e29d953fc1926cf4f8c598e416f7910a
#
_entry.id   e29d953fc1926cf4f8c598e416f7910a
#
_cell.length_a   1.000
_cell.length_b   1.000
_cell.length_c   1.000
_cell.angle_alpha   90.00
_cell.angle_beta   90.00
_cell.angle_gamma   90.00
#
_symmetry.space_group_name_H-M   'P 1'
#
loop_
_entity.id
_entity.type
_entity.pdbx_description
1 polymer ?
#
loop_
_entity_poly.entity_id
_entity_poly.type
_entity_poly.pdbx_seq_one_letter_code
_entity_poly.pdbx_strand_id
1 'polypeptide(L)'
;MSKYLGIDASTQSMTALIIDVEATPRIAVEESVIFDEHFGGRYGVENGTIDLGGGQVHAPPLMWVEALDLLLAKLCDHGHDLSRLRAVAGSGQQHGTVYLNQTAAPALAGLDPARTLAAQLAGVFSRATSPIWMDTSTTAQCRQIEAAVGGRQVLLQLTGNTAFERFSGPQIRKFSQTDPQGYDRTAHIGLVSSFVASLLAGRLVPVDPGDGSGTNLLDIRRRQWSPEALQATAPELARRLLPITPSTEAIGEISPYFARRYGFSPTCRVFPFSGDNPCSLIGLGLVEPGRVALSLGTSDTLFACMDQARACDSGEGAVFCSPDGINYMALICFLNGSLAREAVKDQYSLDWEQFAQALRDTPPGNGGGLMLPYFAAEIAPHVPEPGVVRQDLDPADANANVRAVIEAQALSSRLHSAWMDVPVTSLSVTGGASANEEILRVYANVHSCPVHRFQTTNSAALGAALRAWHGCEGGESGEPMGGWRETVEPFTRPQTTIQPDPGAARVYAKMLRAYERLERSAIDR
;
A
#
# COMPACT_ATOMS: atom_id res chain seq x y z
N MET A 1 -28.68 -4.88 -12.28
CA MET A 1 -27.44 -4.33 -12.86
C MET A 1 -26.52 -3.95 -11.71
N SER A 2 -25.44 -4.66 -11.53
CA SER A 2 -24.61 -4.52 -10.32
C SER A 2 -23.21 -4.06 -10.70
N LYS A 3 -23.01 -2.73 -10.66
CA LYS A 3 -21.71 -2.09 -10.89
C LYS A 3 -21.21 -1.42 -9.63
N TYR A 4 -19.90 -1.50 -9.41
CA TYR A 4 -19.24 -0.96 -8.21
C TYR A 4 -18.01 -0.17 -8.64
N LEU A 5 -17.79 0.95 -7.97
CA LEU A 5 -16.71 1.88 -8.26
C LEU A 5 -15.63 1.78 -7.18
N GLY A 6 -14.39 1.58 -7.61
CA GLY A 6 -13.19 1.80 -6.80
C GLY A 6 -12.50 3.07 -7.24
N ILE A 7 -12.12 3.93 -6.30
CA ILE A 7 -11.31 5.12 -6.55
C ILE A 7 -9.99 4.98 -5.80
N ASP A 8 -8.87 5.19 -6.48
CA ASP A 8 -7.54 5.22 -5.86
C ASP A 8 -6.92 6.61 -5.99
N ALA A 9 -6.69 7.27 -4.87
CA ALA A 9 -5.99 8.55 -4.78
C ALA A 9 -4.52 8.30 -4.46
N SER A 10 -3.77 7.90 -5.48
CA SER A 10 -2.34 7.59 -5.41
C SER A 10 -1.48 8.86 -5.31
N THR A 11 -0.15 8.69 -5.33
CA THR A 11 0.80 9.81 -5.27
C THR A 11 0.78 10.65 -6.54
N GLN A 12 0.72 10.01 -7.72
CA GLN A 12 0.87 10.67 -9.02
C GLN A 12 -0.43 10.80 -9.80
N SER A 13 -1.50 10.13 -9.34
CA SER A 13 -2.75 10.08 -10.08
C SER A 13 -3.95 9.81 -9.17
N MET A 14 -5.14 10.07 -9.70
CA MET A 14 -6.39 9.54 -9.17
C MET A 14 -7.02 8.65 -10.24
N THR A 15 -7.31 7.40 -9.87
CA THR A 15 -7.84 6.38 -10.80
C THR A 15 -9.21 5.90 -10.35
N ALA A 16 -10.14 5.77 -11.29
CA ALA A 16 -11.43 5.14 -11.12
C ALA A 16 -11.45 3.79 -11.84
N LEU A 17 -11.91 2.75 -11.17
CA LEU A 17 -12.09 1.43 -11.73
C LEU A 17 -13.52 0.96 -11.44
N ILE A 18 -14.29 0.61 -12.50
CA ILE A 18 -15.65 0.10 -12.37
C ILE A 18 -15.64 -1.39 -12.68
N ILE A 19 -16.12 -2.19 -11.73
CA ILE A 19 -16.43 -3.60 -11.97
C ILE A 19 -17.90 -3.79 -12.31
N ASP A 20 -18.16 -4.75 -13.20
CA ASP A 20 -19.50 -5.22 -13.57
C ASP A 20 -19.60 -6.71 -13.19
N VAL A 21 -20.54 -7.04 -12.31
CA VAL A 21 -20.68 -8.39 -11.77
C VAL A 21 -22.00 -9.07 -12.15
N GLU A 22 -22.73 -8.52 -13.13
CA GLU A 22 -24.09 -8.97 -13.46
C GLU A 22 -24.14 -10.35 -14.12
N ALA A 23 -23.36 -10.59 -15.15
CA ALA A 23 -23.37 -11.88 -15.88
C ALA A 23 -22.04 -12.62 -15.73
N THR A 24 -20.96 -11.98 -16.13
CA THR A 24 -19.60 -12.48 -15.95
C THR A 24 -18.79 -11.35 -15.32
N PRO A 25 -18.30 -11.54 -14.07
CA PRO A 25 -17.53 -10.51 -13.39
C PRO A 25 -16.32 -10.07 -14.21
N ARG A 26 -16.16 -8.75 -14.37
CA ARG A 26 -15.09 -8.14 -15.16
C ARG A 26 -14.81 -6.69 -14.74
N ILE A 27 -13.62 -6.22 -15.03
CA ILE A 27 -13.31 -4.80 -15.05
C ILE A 27 -13.96 -4.21 -16.30
N ALA A 28 -14.88 -3.27 -16.11
CA ALA A 28 -15.62 -2.65 -17.20
C ALA A 28 -15.01 -1.31 -17.65
N VAL A 29 -14.39 -0.58 -16.73
CA VAL A 29 -13.82 0.75 -16.95
C VAL A 29 -12.58 0.91 -16.06
N GLU A 30 -11.56 1.56 -16.61
CA GLU A 30 -10.43 2.11 -15.86
C GLU A 30 -10.08 3.47 -16.46
N GLU A 31 -10.14 4.53 -15.66
CA GLU A 31 -9.86 5.91 -16.04
C GLU A 31 -8.95 6.56 -15.02
N SER A 32 -8.01 7.38 -15.48
CA SER A 32 -7.06 8.05 -14.60
C SER A 32 -6.91 9.53 -14.94
N VAL A 33 -6.59 10.29 -13.89
CA VAL A 33 -6.15 11.69 -13.95
C VAL A 33 -4.73 11.75 -13.41
N ILE A 34 -3.76 12.00 -14.27
CA ILE A 34 -2.34 12.15 -13.91
C ILE A 34 -2.13 13.57 -13.40
N PHE A 35 -1.59 13.73 -12.19
CA PHE A 35 -1.54 15.04 -11.54
C PHE A 35 -0.62 16.03 -12.25
N ASP A 36 0.55 15.59 -12.71
CA ASP A 36 1.50 16.48 -13.39
C ASP A 36 0.92 17.04 -14.70
N GLU A 37 0.19 16.21 -15.45
CA GLU A 37 -0.41 16.62 -16.73
C GLU A 37 -1.49 17.69 -16.55
N HIS A 38 -2.29 17.57 -15.47
CA HIS A 38 -3.44 18.45 -15.25
C HIS A 38 -3.18 19.58 -14.26
N PHE A 39 -2.25 19.38 -13.33
CA PHE A 39 -2.08 20.25 -12.16
C PHE A 39 -0.64 20.72 -11.92
N GLY A 40 0.37 20.17 -12.63
CA GLY A 40 1.79 20.52 -12.46
C GLY A 40 2.04 22.01 -12.46
N GLY A 41 1.56 22.72 -13.50
CA GLY A 41 1.74 24.16 -13.62
C GLY A 41 0.96 25.00 -12.59
N ARG A 42 -0.16 24.47 -12.05
CA ARG A 42 -1.02 25.19 -11.10
C ARG A 42 -0.58 25.04 -9.66
N TYR A 43 -0.19 23.84 -9.27
CA TYR A 43 0.18 23.50 -7.89
C TYR A 43 1.70 23.39 -7.69
N GLY A 44 2.48 23.45 -8.77
CA GLY A 44 3.94 23.29 -8.73
C GLY A 44 4.36 21.88 -8.31
N VAL A 45 3.57 20.85 -8.67
CA VAL A 45 3.90 19.46 -8.37
C VAL A 45 4.74 18.86 -9.50
N GLU A 46 5.66 18.00 -9.10
CA GLU A 46 6.44 17.11 -9.96
C GLU A 46 6.29 15.70 -9.41
N ASN A 47 5.92 14.74 -10.28
CA ASN A 47 5.52 13.39 -9.85
C ASN A 47 4.41 13.41 -8.77
N GLY A 48 3.47 14.37 -8.89
CA GLY A 48 2.35 14.56 -7.98
C GLY A 48 2.72 15.17 -6.61
N THR A 49 3.96 15.62 -6.42
CA THR A 49 4.51 16.02 -5.13
C THR A 49 5.21 17.38 -5.19
N ILE A 50 5.41 17.99 -4.02
CA ILE A 50 6.22 19.19 -3.82
C ILE A 50 7.36 18.83 -2.88
N ASP A 51 8.60 18.91 -3.36
CA ASP A 51 9.78 18.83 -2.51
C ASP A 51 10.04 20.21 -1.85
N LEU A 52 9.92 20.27 -0.54
CA LEU A 52 10.13 21.49 0.26
C LEU A 52 11.56 21.57 0.82
N GLY A 53 12.41 20.59 0.50
CA GLY A 53 13.76 20.45 1.03
C GLY A 53 13.82 19.86 2.44
N GLY A 54 15.04 19.46 2.85
CA GLY A 54 15.25 18.88 4.19
C GLY A 54 14.45 17.59 4.46
N GLY A 55 14.16 16.81 3.42
CA GLY A 55 13.38 15.57 3.50
C GLY A 55 11.87 15.79 3.62
N GLN A 56 11.39 17.01 3.45
CA GLN A 56 9.96 17.32 3.47
C GLN A 56 9.36 17.15 2.08
N VAL A 57 8.43 16.23 1.93
CA VAL A 57 7.71 15.97 0.67
C VAL A 57 6.22 16.00 0.93
N HIS A 58 5.52 16.90 0.26
CA HIS A 58 4.10 17.18 0.46
C HIS A 58 3.30 17.06 -0.83
N ALA A 59 1.97 17.03 -0.71
CA ALA A 59 1.02 17.23 -1.80
C ALA A 59 -0.06 18.25 -1.41
N PRO A 60 -0.59 19.04 -2.35
CA PRO A 60 -1.68 19.98 -2.08
C PRO A 60 -3.01 19.22 -1.93
N PRO A 61 -3.72 19.29 -0.79
CA PRO A 61 -4.98 18.58 -0.64
C PRO A 61 -6.09 19.10 -1.56
N LEU A 62 -6.04 20.36 -1.98
CA LEU A 62 -6.98 20.91 -2.96
C LEU A 62 -6.80 20.29 -4.35
N MET A 63 -5.61 19.80 -4.69
CA MET A 63 -5.36 19.05 -5.93
C MET A 63 -6.19 17.76 -5.98
N TRP A 64 -6.27 17.02 -4.88
CA TRP A 64 -7.12 15.80 -4.81
C TRP A 64 -8.61 16.12 -4.97
N VAL A 65 -9.06 17.29 -4.47
CA VAL A 65 -10.43 17.76 -4.67
C VAL A 65 -10.72 18.01 -6.15
N GLU A 66 -9.81 18.69 -6.86
CA GLU A 66 -9.94 18.95 -8.29
C GLU A 66 -9.82 17.67 -9.13
N ALA A 67 -8.91 16.79 -8.73
CA ALA A 67 -8.72 15.51 -9.41
C ALA A 67 -9.98 14.64 -9.35
N LEU A 68 -10.69 14.63 -8.22
CA LEU A 68 -11.96 13.92 -8.10
C LEU A 68 -13.04 14.50 -9.04
N ASP A 69 -13.21 15.82 -9.06
CA ASP A 69 -14.15 16.49 -9.99
C ASP A 69 -13.81 16.17 -11.45
N LEU A 70 -12.53 16.25 -11.82
CA LEU A 70 -12.05 15.97 -13.18
C LEU A 70 -12.24 14.49 -13.56
N LEU A 71 -11.91 13.57 -12.67
CA LEU A 71 -12.04 12.13 -12.89
C LEU A 71 -13.51 11.74 -13.16
N LEU A 72 -14.44 12.26 -12.35
CA LEU A 72 -15.86 11.99 -12.53
C LEU A 72 -16.43 12.65 -13.79
N ALA A 73 -16.00 13.86 -14.12
CA ALA A 73 -16.35 14.50 -15.40
C ALA A 73 -15.88 13.65 -16.59
N LYS A 74 -14.62 13.17 -16.55
CA LYS A 74 -14.05 12.31 -17.59
C LYS A 74 -14.84 11.02 -17.78
N LEU A 75 -15.28 10.38 -16.69
CA LEU A 75 -16.15 9.20 -16.78
C LEU A 75 -17.48 9.52 -17.50
N CYS A 76 -18.12 10.65 -17.16
CA CYS A 76 -19.36 11.08 -17.83
C CYS A 76 -19.13 11.42 -19.30
N ASP A 77 -18.06 12.14 -19.63
CA ASP A 77 -17.70 12.55 -21.00
C ASP A 77 -17.43 11.34 -21.91
N HIS A 78 -16.89 10.25 -21.32
CA HIS A 78 -16.70 8.98 -22.02
C HIS A 78 -17.97 8.12 -22.07
N GLY A 79 -19.12 8.64 -21.60
CA GLY A 79 -20.43 8.01 -21.72
C GLY A 79 -20.71 6.92 -20.68
N HIS A 80 -19.98 6.91 -19.56
CA HIS A 80 -20.24 5.97 -18.48
C HIS A 80 -21.43 6.44 -17.63
N ASP A 81 -22.44 5.59 -17.52
CA ASP A 81 -23.65 5.84 -16.75
C ASP A 81 -23.43 5.55 -15.25
N LEU A 82 -23.17 6.59 -14.46
CA LEU A 82 -22.92 6.49 -13.03
C LEU A 82 -24.20 6.22 -12.21
N SER A 83 -25.42 6.36 -12.80
CA SER A 83 -26.66 6.00 -12.12
C SER A 83 -26.80 4.50 -11.85
N ARG A 84 -25.99 3.68 -12.54
CA ARG A 84 -25.95 2.23 -12.40
C ARG A 84 -25.02 1.75 -11.28
N LEU A 85 -24.28 2.64 -10.64
CA LEU A 85 -23.39 2.31 -9.53
C LEU A 85 -24.21 2.11 -8.25
N ARG A 86 -24.04 0.93 -7.63
CA ARG A 86 -24.70 0.60 -6.35
C ARG A 86 -23.89 1.07 -5.15
N ALA A 87 -22.56 1.03 -5.27
CA ALA A 87 -21.68 1.49 -4.22
C ALA A 87 -20.34 1.98 -4.76
N VAL A 88 -19.67 2.79 -3.95
CA VAL A 88 -18.30 3.25 -4.12
C VAL A 88 -17.51 3.02 -2.85
N ALA A 89 -16.27 2.54 -3.01
CA ALA A 89 -15.24 2.58 -1.99
C ALA A 89 -13.95 3.10 -2.63
N GLY A 90 -12.89 3.29 -1.84
CA GLY A 90 -11.64 3.78 -2.40
C GLY A 90 -10.43 3.46 -1.55
N SER A 91 -9.32 3.96 -2.07
CA SER A 91 -8.02 3.98 -1.42
C SER A 91 -7.40 5.38 -1.54
N GLY A 92 -6.46 5.64 -0.67
CA GLY A 92 -5.58 6.80 -0.74
C GLY A 92 -4.17 6.40 -0.38
N GLN A 93 -3.19 7.15 -0.90
CA GLN A 93 -1.78 6.95 -0.53
C GLN A 93 -1.65 6.93 0.99
N GLN A 94 -1.09 5.84 1.53
CA GLN A 94 -0.96 5.67 2.98
C GLN A 94 -0.12 6.78 3.62
N HIS A 95 -0.39 7.02 4.91
CA HIS A 95 0.33 7.94 5.77
C HIS A 95 0.07 9.43 5.51
N GLY A 96 -0.43 9.83 4.33
CA GLY A 96 -0.75 11.21 4.02
C GLY A 96 -1.86 11.76 4.92
N THR A 97 -1.67 12.97 5.47
CA THR A 97 -2.61 13.61 6.41
C THR A 97 -3.20 14.89 5.86
N VAL A 98 -4.50 15.10 6.05
CA VAL A 98 -5.22 16.31 5.66
C VAL A 98 -5.70 17.05 6.91
N TYR A 99 -5.39 18.33 7.00
CA TYR A 99 -5.68 19.19 8.15
C TYR A 99 -6.80 20.16 7.82
N LEU A 100 -7.94 20.02 8.49
CA LEU A 100 -9.18 20.74 8.22
C LEU A 100 -9.54 21.67 9.37
N ASN A 101 -9.97 22.88 9.04
CA ASN A 101 -10.49 23.83 10.02
C ASN A 101 -11.97 23.61 10.30
N GLN A 102 -12.54 24.38 11.22
CA GLN A 102 -13.95 24.26 11.64
C GLN A 102 -15.00 24.50 10.53
N THR A 103 -14.61 25.10 9.39
CA THR A 103 -15.52 25.36 8.28
C THR A 103 -15.70 24.15 7.36
N ALA A 104 -14.89 23.10 7.51
CA ALA A 104 -14.91 21.94 6.62
C ALA A 104 -16.25 21.18 6.70
N ALA A 105 -16.75 20.89 7.89
CA ALA A 105 -17.98 20.14 8.04
C ALA A 105 -19.19 20.86 7.43
N PRO A 106 -19.48 22.16 7.72
CA PRO A 106 -20.57 22.87 7.07
C PRO A 106 -20.35 23.06 5.56
N ALA A 107 -19.12 23.23 5.08
CA ALA A 107 -18.83 23.35 3.65
C ALA A 107 -19.18 22.04 2.90
N LEU A 108 -18.78 20.88 3.45
CA LEU A 108 -19.13 19.58 2.87
C LEU A 108 -20.66 19.33 2.85
N ALA A 109 -21.36 19.70 3.92
CA ALA A 109 -22.81 19.53 3.99
C ALA A 109 -23.59 20.45 3.05
N GLY A 110 -23.00 21.60 2.68
CA GLY A 110 -23.63 22.62 1.85
C GLY A 110 -23.18 22.68 0.41
N LEU A 111 -22.59 21.60 -0.14
CA LEU A 111 -22.06 21.59 -1.51
C LEU A 111 -23.14 21.89 -2.57
N ASP A 112 -22.89 22.90 -3.38
CA ASP A 112 -23.73 23.34 -4.51
C ASP A 112 -23.27 22.64 -5.81
N PRO A 113 -24.11 21.81 -6.45
CA PRO A 113 -23.75 21.09 -7.67
C PRO A 113 -23.50 22.00 -8.88
N ALA A 114 -23.91 23.27 -8.84
CA ALA A 114 -23.61 24.23 -9.91
C ALA A 114 -22.17 24.78 -9.86
N ARG A 115 -21.43 24.53 -8.75
CA ARG A 115 -20.07 25.00 -8.53
C ARG A 115 -19.09 23.80 -8.44
N THR A 116 -17.82 24.03 -8.80
CA THR A 116 -16.78 22.99 -8.62
C THR A 116 -16.50 22.75 -7.13
N LEU A 117 -16.05 21.57 -6.78
CA LEU A 117 -15.65 21.25 -5.40
C LEU A 117 -14.56 22.20 -4.89
N ALA A 118 -13.53 22.44 -5.71
CA ALA A 118 -12.40 23.28 -5.32
C ALA A 118 -12.82 24.73 -4.99
N ALA A 119 -13.74 25.30 -5.77
CA ALA A 119 -14.25 26.65 -5.52
C ALA A 119 -15.01 26.77 -4.18
N GLN A 120 -15.49 25.67 -3.64
CA GLN A 120 -16.25 25.62 -2.38
C GLN A 120 -15.40 25.19 -1.19
N LEU A 121 -14.31 24.45 -1.44
CA LEU A 121 -13.50 23.83 -0.40
C LEU A 121 -12.09 24.45 -0.26
N ALA A 122 -11.72 25.45 -1.06
CA ALA A 122 -10.39 26.07 -0.98
C ALA A 122 -10.05 26.63 0.41
N GLY A 123 -11.05 27.10 1.17
CA GLY A 123 -10.86 27.72 2.48
C GLY A 123 -10.93 26.77 3.68
N VAL A 124 -11.13 25.45 3.48
CA VAL A 124 -11.34 24.51 4.59
C VAL A 124 -10.06 23.95 5.21
N PHE A 125 -8.92 24.18 4.58
CA PHE A 125 -7.64 23.64 5.02
C PHE A 125 -6.97 24.57 6.05
N SER A 126 -6.56 24.03 7.19
CA SER A 126 -5.74 24.75 8.18
C SER A 126 -4.24 24.70 7.84
N ARG A 127 -3.85 23.76 6.97
CA ARG A 127 -2.50 23.62 6.42
C ARG A 127 -2.61 23.48 4.90
N ALA A 128 -1.86 24.30 4.17
CA ALA A 128 -1.97 24.41 2.70
C ALA A 128 -1.47 23.16 1.96
N THR A 129 -0.52 22.41 2.53
CA THR A 129 0.05 21.21 1.96
C THR A 129 0.07 20.07 2.99
N SER A 130 -0.16 18.87 2.53
CA SER A 130 -0.20 17.64 3.32
C SER A 130 1.13 16.90 3.21
N PRO A 131 1.79 16.52 4.33
CA PRO A 131 2.90 15.59 4.26
C PRO A 131 2.41 14.24 3.74
N ILE A 132 3.23 13.58 2.94
CA ILE A 132 2.93 12.28 2.34
C ILE A 132 3.99 11.23 2.74
N TRP A 133 3.81 9.99 2.31
CA TRP A 133 4.66 8.86 2.66
C TRP A 133 6.16 9.03 2.27
N MET A 134 6.49 9.94 1.37
CA MET A 134 7.86 10.25 0.98
C MET A 134 8.58 11.22 1.94
N ASP A 135 7.84 11.82 2.89
CA ASP A 135 8.41 12.76 3.86
C ASP A 135 9.24 12.01 4.92
N THR A 136 10.54 12.28 4.97
CA THR A 136 11.49 11.66 5.90
C THR A 136 11.96 12.62 7.01
N SER A 137 11.29 13.74 7.20
CA SER A 137 11.78 14.87 8.00
C SER A 137 11.46 14.79 9.49
N THR A 138 10.95 13.65 10.01
CA THR A 138 10.42 13.52 11.37
C THR A 138 11.18 12.55 12.26
N THR A 139 12.45 12.28 11.98
CA THR A 139 13.30 11.36 12.79
C THR A 139 13.31 11.73 14.28
N ALA A 140 13.38 13.03 14.61
CA ALA A 140 13.33 13.48 16.01
C ALA A 140 11.98 13.17 16.67
N GLN A 141 10.87 13.33 15.95
CA GLN A 141 9.53 13.07 16.43
C GLN A 141 9.28 11.57 16.63
N CYS A 142 9.83 10.72 15.76
CA CYS A 142 9.81 9.27 15.94
C CYS A 142 10.40 8.88 17.30
N ARG A 143 11.62 9.33 17.60
CA ARG A 143 12.30 9.08 18.88
C ARG A 143 11.51 9.62 20.08
N GLN A 144 10.90 10.80 19.92
CA GLN A 144 10.10 11.42 20.97
C GLN A 144 8.81 10.63 21.27
N ILE A 145 8.12 10.11 20.24
CA ILE A 145 6.92 9.29 20.40
C ILE A 145 7.30 7.97 21.07
N GLU A 146 8.33 7.29 20.57
CA GLU A 146 8.82 6.03 21.18
C GLU A 146 9.17 6.22 22.66
N ALA A 147 9.89 7.28 23.00
CA ALA A 147 10.23 7.57 24.38
C ALA A 147 8.98 7.86 25.25
N ALA A 148 8.00 8.59 24.71
CA ALA A 148 6.80 8.97 25.45
C ALA A 148 5.84 7.80 25.70
N VAL A 149 5.79 6.78 24.82
CA VAL A 149 4.98 5.56 25.03
C VAL A 149 5.70 4.52 25.90
N GLY A 150 6.96 4.74 26.29
CA GLY A 150 7.73 3.82 27.12
C GLY A 150 8.75 2.95 26.36
N GLY A 151 9.02 3.27 25.10
CA GLY A 151 10.07 2.65 24.28
C GLY A 151 9.59 2.10 22.94
N ARG A 152 10.56 1.87 22.04
CA ARG A 152 10.33 1.36 20.68
C ARG A 152 9.51 0.05 20.68
N GLN A 153 9.83 -0.89 21.57
CA GLN A 153 9.12 -2.17 21.66
C GLN A 153 7.68 -2.02 22.15
N VAL A 154 7.41 -1.03 23.02
CA VAL A 154 6.04 -0.75 23.49
C VAL A 154 5.20 -0.24 22.32
N LEU A 155 5.73 0.71 21.54
CA LEU A 155 5.04 1.22 20.34
C LEU A 155 4.79 0.10 19.33
N LEU A 156 5.80 -0.73 19.05
CA LEU A 156 5.70 -1.87 18.13
C LEU A 156 4.58 -2.83 18.56
N GLN A 157 4.53 -3.22 19.83
CA GLN A 157 3.50 -4.13 20.32
C GLN A 157 2.11 -3.50 20.35
N LEU A 158 2.02 -2.19 20.53
CA LEU A 158 0.77 -1.44 20.54
C LEU A 158 0.20 -1.25 19.13
N THR A 159 1.04 -0.79 18.19
CA THR A 159 0.59 -0.35 16.86
C THR A 159 0.93 -1.32 15.73
N GLY A 160 1.68 -2.39 16.02
CA GLY A 160 2.22 -3.31 15.00
C GLY A 160 3.44 -2.78 14.27
N ASN A 161 3.86 -1.55 14.56
CA ASN A 161 4.93 -0.85 13.84
C ASN A 161 5.82 -0.05 14.80
N THR A 162 7.12 0.03 14.49
CA THR A 162 7.99 1.04 15.08
C THR A 162 7.62 2.43 14.53
N ALA A 163 8.16 3.49 15.13
CA ALA A 163 7.97 4.82 14.54
C ALA A 163 8.75 4.95 13.22
N PHE A 164 8.05 5.39 12.18
CA PHE A 164 8.65 5.73 10.90
C PHE A 164 8.36 7.19 10.55
N GLU A 165 9.32 7.86 9.93
CA GLU A 165 9.24 9.28 9.59
C GLU A 165 8.01 9.63 8.77
N ARG A 166 7.64 8.77 7.83
CA ARG A 166 6.50 8.93 6.94
C ARG A 166 5.14 8.77 7.61
N PHE A 167 5.06 8.13 8.77
CA PHE A 167 3.77 7.85 9.41
C PHE A 167 3.11 9.12 9.95
N SER A 168 1.78 9.13 9.93
CA SER A 168 0.97 10.31 10.27
C SER A 168 1.22 10.82 11.70
N GLY A 169 1.47 9.94 12.68
CA GLY A 169 1.76 10.33 14.06
C GLY A 169 2.97 11.26 14.16
N PRO A 170 4.17 10.85 13.71
CA PRO A 170 5.35 11.72 13.67
C PRO A 170 5.12 13.02 12.89
N GLN A 171 4.40 12.99 11.78
CA GLN A 171 4.07 14.18 10.98
C GLN A 171 3.14 15.14 11.73
N ILE A 172 2.13 14.64 12.44
CA ILE A 172 1.23 15.44 13.28
C ILE A 172 2.01 16.05 14.45
N ARG A 173 2.90 15.27 15.08
CA ARG A 173 3.75 15.78 16.16
C ARG A 173 4.63 16.91 15.68
N LYS A 174 5.29 16.76 14.52
CA LYS A 174 6.11 17.84 13.92
C LYS A 174 5.26 19.09 13.68
N PHE A 175 4.08 18.94 13.08
CA PHE A 175 3.21 20.08 12.81
C PHE A 175 2.80 20.81 14.09
N SER A 176 2.41 20.09 15.15
CA SER A 176 2.06 20.71 16.45
C SER A 176 3.23 21.45 17.11
N GLN A 177 4.49 21.04 16.83
CA GLN A 177 5.69 21.67 17.37
C GLN A 177 6.18 22.86 16.54
N THR A 178 6.07 22.78 15.21
CA THR A 178 6.66 23.77 14.30
C THR A 178 5.69 24.88 13.89
N ASP A 179 4.38 24.61 13.88
CA ASP A 179 3.31 25.58 13.65
C ASP A 179 2.15 25.36 14.65
N PRO A 180 2.33 25.70 15.94
CA PRO A 180 1.29 25.56 16.95
C PRO A 180 0.00 26.31 16.60
N GLN A 181 0.11 27.48 15.97
CA GLN A 181 -1.07 28.27 15.57
C GLN A 181 -1.86 27.57 14.43
N GLY A 182 -1.17 26.99 13.47
CA GLY A 182 -1.79 26.17 12.43
C GLY A 182 -2.46 24.94 13.02
N TYR A 183 -1.79 24.28 13.95
CA TYR A 183 -2.33 23.14 14.67
C TYR A 183 -3.59 23.52 15.49
N ASP A 184 -3.59 24.67 16.17
CA ASP A 184 -4.74 25.16 16.95
C ASP A 184 -5.95 25.50 16.06
N ARG A 185 -5.71 26.00 14.83
CA ARG A 185 -6.78 26.21 13.85
C ARG A 185 -7.33 24.92 13.25
N THR A 186 -6.66 23.78 13.45
CA THR A 186 -7.09 22.47 12.93
C THR A 186 -8.19 21.88 13.80
N ALA A 187 -9.40 21.81 13.28
CA ALA A 187 -10.51 21.17 13.94
C ALA A 187 -10.54 19.64 13.74
N HIS A 188 -10.16 19.19 12.52
CA HIS A 188 -10.17 17.77 12.17
C HIS A 188 -8.91 17.40 11.38
N ILE A 189 -8.43 16.20 11.65
CA ILE A 189 -7.32 15.57 10.91
C ILE A 189 -7.87 14.29 10.30
N GLY A 190 -7.83 14.20 8.97
CA GLY A 190 -8.13 13.01 8.21
C GLY A 190 -6.90 12.43 7.53
N LEU A 191 -7.02 11.23 7.00
CA LEU A 191 -6.07 10.64 6.06
C LEU A 191 -6.54 10.96 4.63
N VAL A 192 -5.67 10.82 3.63
CA VAL A 192 -6.07 11.06 2.22
C VAL A 192 -7.30 10.23 1.87
N SER A 193 -7.33 8.98 2.28
CA SER A 193 -8.44 8.05 2.09
C SER A 193 -9.76 8.58 2.67
N SER A 194 -9.78 8.87 3.97
CA SER A 194 -11.00 9.35 4.66
C SER A 194 -11.41 10.75 4.20
N PHE A 195 -10.47 11.57 3.73
CA PHE A 195 -10.79 12.89 3.15
C PHE A 195 -11.52 12.73 1.81
N VAL A 196 -11.03 11.89 0.89
CA VAL A 196 -11.72 11.65 -0.40
C VAL A 196 -13.08 11.00 -0.18
N ALA A 197 -13.20 10.05 0.76
CA ALA A 197 -14.48 9.49 1.16
C ALA A 197 -15.44 10.56 1.72
N SER A 198 -14.92 11.54 2.49
CA SER A 198 -15.70 12.66 3.03
C SER A 198 -16.25 13.57 1.93
N LEU A 199 -15.49 13.79 0.85
CA LEU A 199 -15.98 14.52 -0.33
C LEU A 199 -17.23 13.84 -0.90
N LEU A 200 -17.12 12.52 -1.18
CA LEU A 200 -18.20 11.73 -1.78
C LEU A 200 -19.43 11.65 -0.89
N ALA A 201 -19.25 11.51 0.42
CA ALA A 201 -20.34 11.45 1.39
C ALA A 201 -20.94 12.83 1.72
N GLY A 202 -20.28 13.94 1.34
CA GLY A 202 -20.69 15.31 1.67
C GLY A 202 -20.66 15.63 3.16
N ARG A 203 -19.83 14.93 3.92
CA ARG A 203 -19.64 15.09 5.37
C ARG A 203 -18.34 14.46 5.82
N LEU A 204 -17.84 14.86 6.97
CA LEU A 204 -16.69 14.18 7.57
C LEU A 204 -17.06 12.73 7.92
N VAL A 205 -16.24 11.78 7.50
CA VAL A 205 -16.48 10.35 7.70
C VAL A 205 -15.41 9.71 8.57
N PRO A 206 -15.71 8.61 9.25
CA PRO A 206 -14.75 7.85 10.03
C PRO A 206 -13.58 7.31 9.21
N VAL A 207 -12.49 6.95 9.89
CA VAL A 207 -11.28 6.37 9.30
C VAL A 207 -11.39 4.84 9.30
N ASP A 208 -10.93 4.22 8.23
CA ASP A 208 -10.79 2.78 8.09
C ASP A 208 -9.60 2.26 8.91
N PRO A 209 -9.71 1.10 9.61
CA PRO A 209 -8.59 0.54 10.38
C PRO A 209 -7.38 0.18 9.53
N GLY A 210 -7.56 -0.18 8.25
CA GLY A 210 -6.47 -0.50 7.33
C GLY A 210 -5.55 0.68 7.11
N ASP A 211 -6.10 1.87 6.88
CA ASP A 211 -5.31 3.09 6.76
C ASP A 211 -4.92 3.65 8.15
N GLY A 212 -5.83 3.60 9.12
CA GLY A 212 -5.57 4.03 10.50
C GLY A 212 -4.38 3.32 11.14
N SER A 213 -4.12 2.04 10.81
CA SER A 213 -2.96 1.28 11.30
C SER A 213 -1.62 1.77 10.74
N GLY A 214 -1.62 2.53 9.63
CA GLY A 214 -0.44 3.20 9.07
C GLY A 214 -0.07 4.53 9.72
N THR A 215 -0.56 4.83 10.93
CA THR A 215 -0.38 6.14 11.56
C THR A 215 0.53 6.14 12.78
N ASN A 216 0.88 5.00 13.37
CA ASN A 216 1.40 4.82 14.75
C ASN A 216 0.45 5.32 15.86
N LEU A 217 -0.84 5.45 15.59
CA LEU A 217 -1.83 5.96 16.54
C LEU A 217 -2.90 4.93 16.90
N LEU A 218 -3.06 3.89 16.10
CA LEU A 218 -4.09 2.87 16.25
C LEU A 218 -3.54 1.65 17.03
N ASP A 219 -4.28 1.20 18.05
CA ASP A 219 -4.05 -0.12 18.67
C ASP A 219 -4.43 -1.20 17.63
N ILE A 220 -3.41 -1.90 17.15
CA ILE A 220 -3.55 -2.84 16.03
C ILE A 220 -4.49 -4.01 16.34
N ARG A 221 -4.59 -4.43 17.60
CA ARG A 221 -5.42 -5.55 18.03
C ARG A 221 -6.85 -5.12 18.30
N ARG A 222 -7.04 -3.93 18.93
CA ARG A 222 -8.37 -3.37 19.21
C ARG A 222 -9.01 -2.70 18.00
N ARG A 223 -8.20 -2.36 17.00
CA ARG A 223 -8.62 -1.60 15.81
C ARG A 223 -9.31 -0.29 16.18
N GLN A 224 -8.77 0.40 17.17
CA GLN A 224 -9.24 1.68 17.69
C GLN A 224 -8.04 2.58 17.98
N TRP A 225 -8.25 3.89 18.02
CA TRP A 225 -7.21 4.82 18.41
C TRP A 225 -6.69 4.48 19.82
N SER A 226 -5.37 4.43 19.98
CA SER A 226 -4.73 4.21 21.28
C SER A 226 -4.64 5.53 22.04
N PRO A 227 -5.26 5.66 23.24
CA PRO A 227 -5.10 6.85 24.05
C PRO A 227 -3.64 7.17 24.38
N GLU A 228 -2.82 6.15 24.61
CA GLU A 228 -1.39 6.27 24.93
C GLU A 228 -0.60 6.86 23.74
N ALA A 229 -0.82 6.31 22.54
CA ALA A 229 -0.15 6.81 21.33
C ALA A 229 -0.62 8.23 20.97
N LEU A 230 -1.91 8.53 21.12
CA LEU A 230 -2.45 9.87 20.90
C LEU A 230 -1.83 10.90 21.86
N GLN A 231 -1.78 10.59 23.15
CA GLN A 231 -1.19 11.45 24.17
C GLN A 231 0.30 11.68 23.93
N ALA A 232 1.03 10.64 23.52
CA ALA A 232 2.44 10.72 23.17
C ALA A 232 2.71 11.57 21.91
N THR A 233 1.72 11.75 21.07
CA THR A 233 1.90 12.41 19.77
C THR A 233 1.65 13.91 19.82
N ALA A 234 0.47 14.37 20.20
CA ALA A 234 0.18 15.80 20.23
C ALA A 234 -0.96 16.16 21.20
N PRO A 235 -1.01 17.40 21.71
CA PRO A 235 -2.07 17.87 22.59
C PRO A 235 -3.45 17.77 21.92
N GLU A 236 -4.48 17.36 22.65
CA GLU A 236 -5.89 17.32 22.21
C GLU A 236 -6.12 16.51 20.91
N LEU A 237 -5.19 15.63 20.52
CA LEU A 237 -5.24 14.90 19.25
C LEU A 237 -6.49 14.03 19.15
N ALA A 238 -6.92 13.41 20.26
CA ALA A 238 -8.13 12.58 20.30
C ALA A 238 -9.40 13.31 19.86
N ARG A 239 -9.47 14.64 20.04
CA ARG A 239 -10.61 15.46 19.60
C ARG A 239 -10.54 15.87 18.14
N ARG A 240 -9.36 15.80 17.54
CA ARG A 240 -9.11 16.21 16.14
C ARG A 240 -9.21 15.05 15.17
N LEU A 241 -8.92 13.83 15.62
CA LEU A 241 -9.04 12.65 14.77
C LEU A 241 -10.50 12.23 14.62
N LEU A 242 -10.86 11.84 13.40
CA LEU A 242 -12.15 11.21 13.13
C LEU A 242 -12.17 9.79 13.74
N PRO A 243 -13.33 9.28 14.19
CA PRO A 243 -13.40 7.95 14.80
C PRO A 243 -13.04 6.83 13.81
N ILE A 244 -12.74 5.65 14.33
CA ILE A 244 -12.56 4.44 13.53
C ILE A 244 -13.93 3.80 13.24
N THR A 245 -14.09 3.23 12.05
CA THR A 245 -15.26 2.46 11.64
C THR A 245 -14.87 1.14 10.99
N PRO A 246 -15.69 0.08 11.08
CA PRO A 246 -15.42 -1.16 10.34
C PRO A 246 -15.33 -0.94 8.83
N SER A 247 -14.36 -1.60 8.20
CA SER A 247 -14.05 -1.45 6.77
C SER A 247 -15.17 -1.90 5.83
N THR A 248 -16.05 -2.78 6.32
CA THR A 248 -17.12 -3.44 5.54
C THR A 248 -18.49 -2.81 5.74
N GLU A 249 -18.61 -1.79 6.59
CA GLU A 249 -19.86 -1.09 6.86
C GLU A 249 -19.96 0.19 6.02
N ALA A 250 -21.12 0.41 5.37
CA ALA A 250 -21.36 1.64 4.63
C ALA A 250 -21.38 2.85 5.56
N ILE A 251 -20.68 3.90 5.18
CA ILE A 251 -20.66 5.17 5.91
C ILE A 251 -21.79 6.13 5.48
N GLY A 252 -22.66 5.71 4.58
CA GLY A 252 -23.84 6.44 4.12
C GLY A 252 -24.03 6.35 2.62
N GLU A 253 -24.86 7.22 2.09
CA GLU A 253 -25.12 7.37 0.66
C GLU A 253 -24.26 8.49 0.07
N ILE A 254 -24.15 8.49 -1.24
CA ILE A 254 -23.47 9.54 -2.02
C ILE A 254 -24.09 10.91 -1.76
N SER A 255 -23.27 11.95 -1.66
CA SER A 255 -23.76 13.32 -1.48
C SER A 255 -24.68 13.75 -2.63
N PRO A 256 -25.76 14.52 -2.35
CA PRO A 256 -26.60 15.12 -3.38
C PRO A 256 -25.84 15.94 -4.42
N TYR A 257 -24.65 16.45 -4.09
CA TYR A 257 -23.76 17.10 -5.04
C TYR A 257 -23.44 16.19 -6.22
N PHE A 258 -22.94 14.97 -5.96
CA PHE A 258 -22.53 14.04 -7.00
C PHE A 258 -23.72 13.44 -7.74
N ALA A 259 -24.82 13.17 -7.03
CA ALA A 259 -26.05 12.69 -7.67
C ALA A 259 -26.58 13.68 -8.72
N ARG A 260 -26.59 14.97 -8.40
CA ARG A 260 -27.10 16.02 -9.32
C ARG A 260 -26.10 16.41 -10.39
N ARG A 261 -24.80 16.43 -10.09
CA ARG A 261 -23.76 16.90 -11.00
C ARG A 261 -23.29 15.83 -11.97
N TYR A 262 -23.15 14.60 -11.51
CA TYR A 262 -22.58 13.48 -12.28
C TYR A 262 -23.55 12.33 -12.51
N GLY A 263 -24.78 12.43 -12.04
CA GLY A 263 -25.83 11.45 -12.31
C GLY A 263 -25.72 10.16 -11.51
N PHE A 264 -25.02 10.15 -10.35
CA PHE A 264 -25.07 9.01 -9.45
C PHE A 264 -26.49 8.73 -8.97
N SER A 265 -26.84 7.45 -8.74
CA SER A 265 -28.05 7.12 -7.98
C SER A 265 -27.96 7.75 -6.59
N PRO A 266 -29.01 8.44 -6.11
CA PRO A 266 -29.02 8.97 -4.74
C PRO A 266 -28.83 7.89 -3.66
N THR A 267 -29.14 6.63 -3.98
CA THR A 267 -28.99 5.47 -3.09
C THR A 267 -27.64 4.76 -3.25
N CYS A 268 -26.71 5.30 -4.06
CA CYS A 268 -25.37 4.75 -4.18
C CYS A 268 -24.65 4.84 -2.82
N ARG A 269 -24.26 3.69 -2.28
CA ARG A 269 -23.63 3.59 -0.95
C ARG A 269 -22.18 3.98 -1.00
N VAL A 270 -21.70 4.69 -0.01
CA VAL A 270 -20.28 5.01 0.19
C VAL A 270 -19.73 4.14 1.31
N PHE A 271 -18.64 3.44 1.02
CA PHE A 271 -17.90 2.66 2.02
C PHE A 271 -16.64 3.41 2.47
N PRO A 272 -16.08 3.10 3.64
CA PRO A 272 -14.84 3.71 4.09
C PRO A 272 -13.72 3.49 3.06
N PHE A 273 -12.95 4.53 2.77
CA PHE A 273 -11.73 4.40 1.98
C PHE A 273 -10.60 3.93 2.89
N SER A 274 -9.71 3.07 2.39
CA SER A 274 -8.57 2.54 3.12
C SER A 274 -7.24 3.06 2.55
N GLY A 275 -6.11 2.58 3.06
CA GLY A 275 -4.82 2.82 2.42
C GLY A 275 -4.68 2.05 1.10
N ASP A 276 -3.85 2.54 0.21
CA ASP A 276 -3.55 1.91 -1.10
C ASP A 276 -2.97 0.49 -0.94
N ASN A 277 -2.01 0.30 -0.02
CA ASN A 277 -1.43 -1.02 0.25
C ASN A 277 -2.46 -2.01 0.82
N PRO A 278 -3.25 -1.69 1.88
CA PRO A 278 -4.33 -2.55 2.34
C PRO A 278 -5.39 -2.85 1.26
N CYS A 279 -5.77 -1.87 0.43
CA CYS A 279 -6.66 -2.14 -0.71
C CYS A 279 -6.04 -3.07 -1.74
N SER A 280 -4.74 -2.90 -2.04
CA SER A 280 -4.01 -3.80 -2.94
C SER A 280 -3.97 -5.23 -2.44
N LEU A 281 -3.95 -5.47 -1.13
CA LEU A 281 -4.06 -6.81 -0.55
C LEU A 281 -5.33 -7.52 -1.07
N ILE A 282 -6.47 -6.83 -1.02
CA ILE A 282 -7.76 -7.36 -1.53
C ILE A 282 -7.73 -7.50 -3.05
N GLY A 283 -7.24 -6.47 -3.77
CA GLY A 283 -7.16 -6.48 -5.23
C GLY A 283 -6.25 -7.56 -5.82
N LEU A 284 -5.29 -8.05 -5.04
CA LEU A 284 -4.42 -9.18 -5.38
C LEU A 284 -4.98 -10.53 -4.90
N GLY A 285 -6.16 -10.55 -4.30
CA GLY A 285 -6.81 -11.77 -3.81
C GLY A 285 -6.18 -12.35 -2.55
N LEU A 286 -5.44 -11.56 -1.78
CA LEU A 286 -4.77 -12.00 -0.55
C LEU A 286 -5.72 -11.89 0.65
N VAL A 287 -6.79 -12.66 0.61
CA VAL A 287 -7.87 -12.64 1.63
C VAL A 287 -7.85 -13.86 2.54
N GLU A 288 -6.86 -14.72 2.38
CA GLU A 288 -6.64 -15.93 3.20
C GLU A 288 -5.20 -15.95 3.70
N PRO A 289 -4.97 -16.31 4.98
CA PRO A 289 -3.61 -16.45 5.50
C PRO A 289 -2.75 -17.42 4.68
N GLY A 290 -1.50 -17.06 4.47
CA GLY A 290 -0.56 -17.85 3.66
C GLY A 290 -0.53 -17.49 2.18
N ARG A 291 -1.45 -16.65 1.68
CA ARG A 291 -1.32 -16.05 0.37
C ARG A 291 -0.40 -14.82 0.47
N VAL A 292 0.60 -14.79 -0.39
CA VAL A 292 1.64 -13.75 -0.41
C VAL A 292 1.72 -13.16 -1.81
N ALA A 293 1.88 -11.86 -1.92
CA ALA A 293 2.24 -11.20 -3.18
C ALA A 293 3.66 -10.64 -3.12
N LEU A 294 4.33 -10.66 -4.26
CA LEU A 294 5.62 -10.03 -4.51
C LEU A 294 5.51 -9.09 -5.69
N SER A 295 5.79 -7.82 -5.46
CA SER A 295 6.00 -6.85 -6.53
C SER A 295 7.49 -6.75 -6.81
N LEU A 296 7.93 -7.28 -7.96
CA LEU A 296 9.33 -7.28 -8.39
C LEU A 296 9.62 -6.03 -9.24
N GLY A 297 9.81 -4.91 -8.56
CA GLY A 297 10.03 -3.59 -9.13
C GLY A 297 11.44 -3.04 -8.91
N THR A 298 11.59 -1.71 -8.90
CA THR A 298 12.84 -1.03 -8.51
C THR A 298 13.26 -1.47 -7.11
N SER A 299 12.34 -1.40 -6.16
CA SER A 299 12.38 -2.12 -4.89
C SER A 299 11.43 -3.30 -4.97
N ASP A 300 11.77 -4.42 -4.36
CA ASP A 300 10.86 -5.54 -4.24
C ASP A 300 10.00 -5.35 -2.98
N THR A 301 8.71 -5.64 -3.09
CA THR A 301 7.79 -5.49 -1.95
C THR A 301 7.00 -6.78 -1.75
N LEU A 302 7.01 -7.28 -0.52
CA LEU A 302 6.24 -8.44 -0.11
C LEU A 302 5.00 -8.01 0.67
N PHE A 303 3.84 -8.49 0.24
CA PHE A 303 2.56 -8.38 0.95
C PHE A 303 2.09 -9.76 1.38
N ALA A 304 1.58 -9.89 2.59
CA ALA A 304 1.02 -11.14 3.06
C ALA A 304 -0.24 -10.93 3.89
N CYS A 305 -1.20 -11.83 3.75
CA CYS A 305 -2.34 -11.92 4.63
C CYS A 305 -1.98 -12.75 5.85
N MET A 306 -2.26 -12.24 7.05
CA MET A 306 -2.04 -12.90 8.34
C MET A 306 -3.36 -12.97 9.12
N ASP A 307 -3.53 -14.05 9.88
CA ASP A 307 -4.68 -14.24 10.78
C ASP A 307 -4.59 -13.45 12.09
N GLN A 308 -3.39 -13.01 12.45
CA GLN A 308 -3.12 -12.31 13.70
C GLN A 308 -2.16 -11.13 13.48
N ALA A 309 -2.24 -10.12 14.34
CA ALA A 309 -1.31 -9.00 14.36
C ALA A 309 0.02 -9.42 14.98
N ARG A 310 0.90 -10.01 14.18
CA ARG A 310 2.27 -10.34 14.59
C ARG A 310 3.18 -9.16 14.26
N ALA A 311 3.91 -8.67 15.25
CA ALA A 311 4.87 -7.61 15.03
C ALA A 311 6.23 -8.20 14.62
N CYS A 312 6.93 -7.52 13.73
CA CYS A 312 8.31 -7.85 13.38
C CYS A 312 9.25 -7.23 14.44
N ASP A 313 9.86 -8.06 15.29
CA ASP A 313 10.68 -7.57 16.42
C ASP A 313 11.89 -6.72 15.98
N SER A 314 12.46 -7.00 14.80
CA SER A 314 13.50 -6.15 14.21
C SER A 314 12.94 -4.80 13.73
N GLY A 315 11.63 -4.71 13.45
CA GLY A 315 10.95 -3.53 12.91
C GLY A 315 11.16 -3.33 11.42
N GLU A 316 11.67 -4.33 10.71
CA GLU A 316 11.90 -4.29 9.25
C GLU A 316 10.62 -4.52 8.44
N GLY A 317 9.63 -5.17 9.05
CA GLY A 317 8.31 -5.39 8.47
C GLY A 317 7.23 -4.52 9.13
N ALA A 318 6.28 -4.04 8.34
CA ALA A 318 5.12 -3.30 8.82
C ALA A 318 3.88 -4.20 8.88
N VAL A 319 2.99 -3.90 9.84
CA VAL A 319 1.72 -4.60 10.02
C VAL A 319 0.57 -3.61 9.96
N PHE A 320 -0.44 -3.95 9.16
CA PHE A 320 -1.65 -3.16 9.01
C PHE A 320 -2.88 -4.03 9.23
N CYS A 321 -4.02 -3.43 9.57
CA CYS A 321 -5.29 -4.14 9.50
C CYS A 321 -5.65 -4.39 8.03
N SER A 322 -6.14 -5.59 7.71
CA SER A 322 -6.73 -5.85 6.41
C SER A 322 -8.12 -5.21 6.33
N PRO A 323 -8.47 -4.55 5.22
CA PRO A 323 -9.80 -3.98 5.04
C PRO A 323 -10.87 -5.04 4.72
N ASP A 324 -10.54 -6.33 4.81
CA ASP A 324 -11.53 -7.42 4.87
C ASP A 324 -12.29 -7.47 6.21
N GLY A 325 -11.85 -6.67 7.20
CA GLY A 325 -12.44 -6.57 8.52
C GLY A 325 -12.00 -7.65 9.51
N ILE A 326 -11.24 -8.67 9.08
CA ILE A 326 -10.89 -9.85 9.88
C ILE A 326 -9.38 -9.98 10.05
N ASN A 327 -8.66 -10.02 8.93
CA ASN A 327 -7.24 -10.34 8.87
C ASN A 327 -6.33 -9.11 9.08
N TYR A 328 -5.04 -9.36 8.95
CA TYR A 328 -3.98 -8.36 8.97
C TYR A 328 -3.11 -8.49 7.73
N MET A 329 -2.43 -7.42 7.38
CA MET A 329 -1.48 -7.35 6.30
C MET A 329 -0.07 -7.22 6.87
N ALA A 330 0.86 -8.05 6.40
CA ALA A 330 2.28 -7.77 6.50
C ALA A 330 2.78 -7.07 5.24
N LEU A 331 3.72 -6.14 5.41
CA LEU A 331 4.40 -5.46 4.31
C LEU A 331 5.89 -5.41 4.62
N ILE A 332 6.73 -5.88 3.68
CA ILE A 332 8.18 -5.85 3.77
C ILE A 332 8.72 -5.25 2.47
N CYS A 333 9.59 -4.26 2.58
CA CYS A 333 10.27 -3.65 1.44
C CYS A 333 11.75 -4.06 1.41
N PHE A 334 12.23 -4.43 0.21
CA PHE A 334 13.63 -4.75 -0.09
C PHE A 334 14.11 -3.75 -1.14
N LEU A 335 15.06 -2.88 -0.78
CA LEU A 335 15.52 -1.81 -1.70
C LEU A 335 16.32 -2.35 -2.88
N ASN A 336 17.07 -3.44 -2.68
CA ASN A 336 17.88 -4.06 -3.71
C ASN A 336 17.06 -5.00 -4.61
N GLY A 337 15.99 -4.48 -5.23
CA GLY A 337 15.15 -5.15 -6.22
C GLY A 337 15.75 -5.15 -7.63
N SER A 338 15.12 -4.48 -8.61
CA SER A 338 15.68 -4.40 -9.98
C SER A 338 17.02 -3.69 -10.01
N LEU A 339 17.27 -2.77 -9.06
CA LEU A 339 18.57 -2.12 -8.90
C LEU A 339 19.72 -3.15 -8.82
N ALA A 340 19.58 -4.19 -8.01
CA ALA A 340 20.61 -5.23 -7.90
C ALA A 340 20.66 -6.13 -9.15
N ARG A 341 19.51 -6.45 -9.74
CA ARG A 341 19.43 -7.23 -10.99
C ARG A 341 20.10 -6.49 -12.15
N GLU A 342 19.84 -5.21 -12.29
CA GLU A 342 20.43 -4.33 -13.30
C GLU A 342 21.93 -4.15 -13.07
N ALA A 343 22.36 -3.93 -11.83
CA ALA A 343 23.77 -3.79 -11.51
C ALA A 343 24.57 -5.04 -11.90
N VAL A 344 24.05 -6.25 -11.64
CA VAL A 344 24.69 -7.50 -12.07
C VAL A 344 24.66 -7.66 -13.58
N LYS A 345 23.51 -7.38 -14.23
CA LYS A 345 23.38 -7.43 -15.70
C LYS A 345 24.39 -6.50 -16.37
N ASP A 346 24.51 -5.27 -15.90
CA ASP A 346 25.39 -4.25 -16.48
C ASP A 346 26.87 -4.54 -16.21
N GLN A 347 27.22 -5.08 -15.02
CA GLN A 347 28.58 -5.52 -14.67
C GLN A 347 29.14 -6.50 -15.70
N TYR A 348 28.28 -7.37 -16.24
CA TYR A 348 28.70 -8.38 -17.22
C TYR A 348 28.28 -8.03 -18.66
N SER A 349 27.77 -6.82 -18.90
CA SER A 349 27.33 -6.34 -20.23
C SER A 349 26.31 -7.28 -20.89
N LEU A 350 25.39 -7.86 -20.11
CA LEU A 350 24.34 -8.75 -20.58
C LEU A 350 23.08 -7.96 -20.98
N ASP A 351 22.32 -8.51 -21.91
CA ASP A 351 20.92 -8.16 -22.07
C ASP A 351 20.01 -9.07 -21.21
N TRP A 352 18.72 -8.78 -21.18
CA TRP A 352 17.77 -9.56 -20.37
C TRP A 352 17.54 -10.99 -20.87
N GLU A 353 17.74 -11.28 -22.17
CA GLU A 353 17.67 -12.65 -22.69
C GLU A 353 18.89 -13.46 -22.28
N GLN A 354 20.09 -12.88 -22.34
CA GLN A 354 21.33 -13.47 -21.84
C GLN A 354 21.27 -13.69 -20.32
N PHE A 355 20.65 -12.75 -19.58
CA PHE A 355 20.40 -12.90 -18.15
C PHE A 355 19.47 -14.11 -17.86
N ALA A 356 18.39 -14.25 -18.62
CA ALA A 356 17.51 -15.41 -18.52
C ALA A 356 18.20 -16.71 -18.90
N GLN A 357 19.08 -16.68 -19.93
CA GLN A 357 19.86 -17.86 -20.32
C GLN A 357 20.85 -18.28 -19.23
N ALA A 358 21.52 -17.34 -18.58
CA ALA A 358 22.41 -17.62 -17.45
C ALA A 358 21.67 -18.34 -16.30
N LEU A 359 20.41 -17.95 -16.02
CA LEU A 359 19.56 -18.64 -15.05
C LEU A 359 19.22 -20.08 -15.48
N ARG A 360 19.00 -20.34 -16.77
CA ARG A 360 18.74 -21.70 -17.30
C ARG A 360 20.00 -22.60 -17.21
N ASP A 361 21.15 -22.02 -17.52
CA ASP A 361 22.42 -22.78 -17.62
C ASP A 361 23.02 -23.09 -16.24
N THR A 362 22.68 -22.30 -15.21
CA THR A 362 23.23 -22.49 -13.87
C THR A 362 22.27 -23.32 -13.01
N PRO A 363 22.72 -24.42 -12.42
CA PRO A 363 21.84 -25.29 -11.63
C PRO A 363 21.38 -24.60 -10.34
N PRO A 364 20.22 -25.02 -9.79
CA PRO A 364 19.73 -24.56 -8.49
C PRO A 364 20.77 -24.73 -7.38
N GLY A 365 20.96 -23.66 -6.59
CA GLY A 365 21.92 -23.63 -5.50
C GLY A 365 23.34 -23.25 -5.93
N ASN A 366 23.55 -22.98 -7.23
CA ASN A 366 24.77 -22.34 -7.77
C ASN A 366 26.09 -22.96 -7.27
N GLY A 367 26.11 -24.32 -7.14
CA GLY A 367 27.31 -25.03 -6.60
C GLY A 367 27.67 -24.66 -5.15
N GLY A 368 26.82 -23.92 -4.43
CA GLY A 368 27.03 -23.40 -3.07
C GLY A 368 27.48 -21.94 -3.04
N GLY A 369 27.68 -21.30 -4.18
CA GLY A 369 28.03 -19.87 -4.28
C GLY A 369 26.88 -18.97 -3.78
N LEU A 370 27.20 -18.04 -2.87
CA LEU A 370 26.26 -17.12 -2.24
C LEU A 370 26.62 -15.66 -2.51
N MET A 371 25.60 -14.81 -2.59
CA MET A 371 25.75 -13.35 -2.68
C MET A 371 24.85 -12.67 -1.64
N LEU A 372 25.34 -11.60 -1.01
CA LEU A 372 24.49 -10.57 -0.40
C LEU A 372 24.52 -9.35 -1.34
N PRO A 373 23.42 -9.08 -2.04
CA PRO A 373 23.42 -8.10 -3.15
C PRO A 373 23.09 -6.69 -2.68
N TYR A 374 23.79 -6.18 -1.65
CA TYR A 374 23.55 -4.85 -1.11
C TYR A 374 24.26 -3.78 -1.95
N PHE A 375 23.80 -3.57 -3.17
CA PHE A 375 24.30 -2.51 -4.07
C PHE A 375 23.91 -1.11 -3.58
N ALA A 376 22.82 -1.02 -2.82
CA ALA A 376 22.40 0.14 -2.05
C ALA A 376 22.17 -0.27 -0.59
N ALA A 377 21.93 0.70 0.29
CA ALA A 377 21.43 0.42 1.64
C ALA A 377 20.18 -0.48 1.58
N GLU A 378 19.95 -1.31 2.61
CA GLU A 378 18.81 -2.23 2.64
C GLU A 378 17.97 -2.00 3.90
N ILE A 379 16.64 -2.24 3.76
CA ILE A 379 15.66 -2.12 4.84
C ILE A 379 15.48 -3.45 5.56
N ALA A 380 15.37 -4.53 4.80
CA ALA A 380 15.16 -5.88 5.32
C ALA A 380 16.19 -6.87 4.72
N PRO A 381 17.26 -7.18 5.48
CA PRO A 381 17.63 -6.67 6.80
C PRO A 381 18.09 -5.21 6.79
N HIS A 382 18.15 -4.59 7.98
CA HIS A 382 18.65 -3.21 8.08
C HIS A 382 20.16 -3.14 7.85
N VAL A 383 20.56 -2.73 6.66
CA VAL A 383 21.97 -2.53 6.24
C VAL A 383 22.12 -1.09 5.76
N PRO A 384 22.65 -0.18 6.60
CA PRO A 384 22.74 1.25 6.24
C PRO A 384 23.82 1.55 5.19
N GLU A 385 24.89 0.75 5.14
CA GLU A 385 26.01 0.97 4.25
C GLU A 385 26.02 -0.09 3.12
N PRO A 386 26.07 0.31 1.84
CA PRO A 386 26.16 -0.62 0.72
C PRO A 386 27.41 -1.51 0.81
N GLY A 387 27.27 -2.76 0.37
CA GLY A 387 28.41 -3.68 0.31
C GLY A 387 28.00 -5.04 -0.24
N VAL A 388 28.46 -5.36 -1.45
CA VAL A 388 28.20 -6.68 -2.05
C VAL A 388 29.17 -7.71 -1.48
N VAL A 389 28.65 -8.76 -0.84
CA VAL A 389 29.43 -9.86 -0.30
C VAL A 389 29.26 -11.09 -1.21
N ARG A 390 30.37 -11.78 -1.52
CA ARG A 390 30.39 -13.05 -2.26
C ARG A 390 31.10 -14.10 -1.43
N GLN A 391 30.48 -15.26 -1.31
CA GLN A 391 31.09 -16.43 -0.66
C GLN A 391 31.05 -17.62 -1.63
N ASP A 392 32.18 -18.28 -1.84
CA ASP A 392 32.34 -19.42 -2.78
C ASP A 392 31.78 -19.09 -4.18
N LEU A 393 31.93 -17.83 -4.62
CA LEU A 393 31.41 -17.27 -5.85
C LEU A 393 32.52 -16.44 -6.55
N ASP A 394 32.96 -16.90 -7.71
CA ASP A 394 33.96 -16.20 -8.53
C ASP A 394 33.33 -14.92 -9.14
N PRO A 395 33.86 -13.72 -8.85
CA PRO A 395 33.42 -12.50 -9.48
C PRO A 395 33.55 -12.45 -11.00
N ALA A 396 34.37 -13.32 -11.62
CA ALA A 396 34.53 -13.39 -13.07
C ALA A 396 33.47 -14.26 -13.76
N ASP A 397 32.75 -15.11 -13.02
CA ASP A 397 31.71 -16.00 -13.57
C ASP A 397 30.39 -15.27 -13.67
N ALA A 398 30.07 -14.75 -14.88
CA ALA A 398 28.82 -14.02 -15.12
C ALA A 398 27.57 -14.85 -14.80
N ASN A 399 27.50 -16.11 -15.25
CA ASN A 399 26.33 -16.97 -15.06
C ASN A 399 26.10 -17.27 -13.58
N ALA A 400 27.16 -17.58 -12.83
CA ALA A 400 27.05 -17.82 -11.39
C ALA A 400 26.62 -16.57 -10.63
N ASN A 401 27.09 -15.36 -10.99
CA ASN A 401 26.64 -14.12 -10.32
C ASN A 401 25.21 -13.72 -10.67
N VAL A 402 24.75 -13.94 -11.91
CA VAL A 402 23.34 -13.78 -12.30
C VAL A 402 22.44 -14.71 -11.48
N ARG A 403 22.85 -15.98 -11.34
CA ARG A 403 22.10 -16.93 -10.51
C ARG A 403 22.08 -16.51 -9.05
N ALA A 404 23.22 -16.11 -8.51
CA ALA A 404 23.39 -15.75 -7.11
C ALA A 404 22.53 -14.54 -6.71
N VAL A 405 22.39 -13.51 -7.55
CA VAL A 405 21.56 -12.34 -7.20
C VAL A 405 20.10 -12.71 -7.07
N ILE A 406 19.54 -13.52 -7.98
CA ILE A 406 18.14 -13.94 -7.92
C ILE A 406 17.89 -14.90 -6.75
N GLU A 407 18.81 -15.85 -6.52
CA GLU A 407 18.71 -16.75 -5.36
C GLU A 407 18.78 -15.98 -4.04
N ALA A 408 19.66 -14.98 -3.94
CA ALA A 408 19.78 -14.12 -2.77
C ALA A 408 18.48 -13.36 -2.49
N GLN A 409 17.88 -12.72 -3.49
CA GLN A 409 16.61 -12.00 -3.35
C GLN A 409 15.47 -12.92 -2.90
N ALA A 410 15.35 -14.10 -3.50
CA ALA A 410 14.33 -15.08 -3.11
C ALA A 410 14.59 -15.64 -1.70
N LEU A 411 15.85 -15.93 -1.34
CA LEU A 411 16.21 -16.41 0.00
C LEU A 411 15.97 -15.33 1.06
N SER A 412 16.34 -14.08 0.79
CA SER A 412 16.09 -12.93 1.65
C SER A 412 14.58 -12.74 1.90
N SER A 413 13.77 -12.76 0.82
CA SER A 413 12.31 -12.62 0.96
C SER A 413 11.70 -13.73 1.83
N ARG A 414 12.20 -14.97 1.73
CA ARG A 414 11.76 -16.09 2.57
C ARG A 414 12.24 -15.96 4.01
N LEU A 415 13.50 -15.54 4.23
CA LEU A 415 14.10 -15.42 5.55
C LEU A 415 13.40 -14.31 6.36
N HIS A 416 13.30 -13.12 5.78
CA HIS A 416 12.76 -11.94 6.45
C HIS A 416 11.22 -11.90 6.51
N SER A 417 10.53 -12.84 5.87
CA SER A 417 9.08 -13.04 6.05
C SER A 417 8.72 -14.09 7.10
N ALA A 418 9.68 -14.80 7.67
CA ALA A 418 9.43 -15.89 8.63
C ALA A 418 8.72 -15.45 9.91
N TRP A 419 8.90 -14.19 10.35
CA TRP A 419 8.24 -13.62 11.53
C TRP A 419 6.70 -13.59 11.42
N MET A 420 6.16 -13.61 10.20
CA MET A 420 4.71 -13.66 9.96
C MET A 420 4.07 -14.93 10.52
N ASP A 421 4.85 -15.99 10.69
CA ASP A 421 4.42 -17.31 11.22
C ASP A 421 3.15 -17.83 10.53
N VAL A 422 3.08 -17.67 9.22
CA VAL A 422 2.04 -18.25 8.36
C VAL A 422 2.68 -19.13 7.29
N PRO A 423 2.15 -20.35 7.03
CA PRO A 423 2.64 -21.18 5.94
C PRO A 423 2.37 -20.49 4.60
N VAL A 424 3.41 -20.20 3.82
CA VAL A 424 3.23 -19.65 2.48
C VAL A 424 2.68 -20.72 1.55
N THR A 425 1.45 -20.55 1.08
CA THR A 425 0.76 -21.52 0.22
C THR A 425 0.85 -21.18 -1.26
N SER A 426 1.02 -19.91 -1.60
CA SER A 426 1.23 -19.44 -2.97
C SER A 426 1.84 -18.04 -2.98
N LEU A 427 2.56 -17.73 -4.06
CA LEU A 427 3.07 -16.38 -4.36
C LEU A 427 2.33 -15.80 -5.57
N SER A 428 1.76 -14.62 -5.42
CA SER A 428 1.20 -13.80 -6.51
C SER A 428 2.25 -12.77 -6.92
N VAL A 429 2.79 -12.86 -8.15
CA VAL A 429 3.92 -12.01 -8.55
C VAL A 429 3.53 -11.03 -9.64
N THR A 430 3.93 -9.76 -9.43
CA THR A 430 3.74 -8.63 -10.33
C THR A 430 5.06 -7.86 -10.53
N GLY A 431 5.03 -6.75 -11.27
CA GLY A 431 6.22 -5.93 -11.53
C GLY A 431 7.01 -6.38 -12.75
N GLY A 432 7.96 -5.55 -13.18
CA GLY A 432 8.70 -5.74 -14.44
C GLY A 432 9.43 -7.08 -14.55
N ALA A 433 10.08 -7.51 -13.47
CA ALA A 433 10.84 -8.77 -13.45
C ALA A 433 9.94 -10.02 -13.48
N SER A 434 8.64 -9.90 -13.23
CA SER A 434 7.70 -11.01 -13.33
C SER A 434 7.51 -11.53 -14.76
N ALA A 435 7.93 -10.77 -15.76
CA ALA A 435 7.94 -11.22 -17.15
C ALA A 435 8.95 -12.35 -17.40
N ASN A 436 9.97 -12.49 -16.57
CA ASN A 436 11.01 -13.52 -16.69
C ASN A 436 10.62 -14.77 -15.88
N GLU A 437 10.20 -15.82 -16.58
CA GLU A 437 9.76 -17.08 -15.94
C GLU A 437 10.87 -17.79 -15.16
N GLU A 438 12.15 -17.61 -15.53
CA GLU A 438 13.26 -18.22 -14.79
C GLU A 438 13.46 -17.58 -13.42
N ILE A 439 13.22 -16.28 -13.29
CA ILE A 439 13.16 -15.60 -12.01
C ILE A 439 12.02 -16.19 -11.17
N LEU A 440 10.82 -16.30 -11.73
CA LEU A 440 9.66 -16.85 -11.03
C LEU A 440 9.90 -18.31 -10.59
N ARG A 441 10.60 -19.09 -11.38
CA ARG A 441 10.98 -20.49 -11.06
C ARG A 441 11.89 -20.54 -9.83
N VAL A 442 12.84 -19.61 -9.69
CA VAL A 442 13.67 -19.52 -8.49
C VAL A 442 12.82 -19.24 -7.26
N TYR A 443 11.91 -18.26 -7.33
CA TYR A 443 11.00 -17.94 -6.22
C TYR A 443 10.09 -19.13 -5.86
N ALA A 444 9.52 -19.84 -6.85
CA ALA A 444 8.71 -21.04 -6.61
C ALA A 444 9.50 -22.10 -5.84
N ASN A 445 10.72 -22.35 -6.27
CA ASN A 445 11.59 -23.37 -5.66
C ASN A 445 12.07 -22.95 -4.26
N VAL A 446 12.44 -21.68 -4.06
CA VAL A 446 12.90 -21.17 -2.77
C VAL A 446 11.76 -21.20 -1.75
N HIS A 447 10.56 -20.73 -2.11
CA HIS A 447 9.41 -20.72 -1.22
C HIS A 447 8.68 -22.08 -1.14
N SER A 448 9.02 -23.02 -2.03
CA SER A 448 8.39 -24.36 -2.11
C SER A 448 6.87 -24.31 -2.32
N CYS A 449 6.38 -23.33 -3.08
CA CYS A 449 4.96 -23.14 -3.37
C CYS A 449 4.75 -22.67 -4.82
N PRO A 450 3.53 -22.79 -5.37
CA PRO A 450 3.20 -22.25 -6.69
C PRO A 450 3.40 -20.74 -6.75
N VAL A 451 3.95 -20.27 -7.88
CA VAL A 451 4.04 -18.84 -8.22
C VAL A 451 3.03 -18.54 -9.32
N HIS A 452 2.17 -17.56 -9.07
CA HIS A 452 1.14 -17.08 -9.99
C HIS A 452 1.53 -15.71 -10.53
N ARG A 453 1.60 -15.58 -11.86
CA ARG A 453 1.78 -14.28 -12.51
C ARG A 453 0.42 -13.71 -12.86
N PHE A 454 0.19 -12.45 -12.49
CA PHE A 454 -1.02 -11.71 -12.84
C PHE A 454 -0.71 -10.59 -13.84
N GLN A 455 -1.73 -10.23 -14.63
CA GLN A 455 -1.66 -9.00 -15.40
C GLN A 455 -1.70 -7.82 -14.43
N THR A 456 -0.82 -6.86 -14.63
CA THR A 456 -0.80 -5.65 -13.82
C THR A 456 -2.08 -4.87 -14.07
N THR A 457 -2.90 -4.74 -13.04
CA THR A 457 -4.02 -3.80 -12.99
C THR A 457 -3.78 -2.88 -11.80
N ASN A 458 -4.51 -1.78 -11.69
CA ASN A 458 -4.49 -0.95 -10.48
C ASN A 458 -5.12 -1.76 -9.33
N SER A 459 -4.28 -2.51 -8.60
CA SER A 459 -4.72 -3.41 -7.53
C SER A 459 -5.42 -2.67 -6.39
N ALA A 460 -5.03 -1.42 -6.11
CA ALA A 460 -5.65 -0.60 -5.08
C ALA A 460 -7.08 -0.21 -5.47
N ALA A 461 -7.29 0.30 -6.69
CA ALA A 461 -8.62 0.63 -7.19
C ALA A 461 -9.49 -0.61 -7.36
N LEU A 462 -8.93 -1.74 -7.83
CA LEU A 462 -9.64 -3.02 -7.91
C LEU A 462 -10.06 -3.49 -6.52
N GLY A 463 -9.15 -3.49 -5.55
CA GLY A 463 -9.45 -3.86 -4.17
C GLY A 463 -10.55 -2.99 -3.55
N ALA A 464 -10.54 -1.69 -3.85
CA ALA A 464 -11.59 -0.77 -3.45
C ALA A 464 -12.95 -1.14 -4.09
N ALA A 465 -13.01 -1.41 -5.40
CA ALA A 465 -14.24 -1.82 -6.08
C ALA A 465 -14.79 -3.16 -5.53
N LEU A 466 -13.90 -4.12 -5.24
CA LEU A 466 -14.26 -5.40 -4.63
C LEU A 466 -14.82 -5.22 -3.20
N ARG A 467 -14.27 -4.28 -2.43
CA ARG A 467 -14.79 -3.92 -1.09
C ARG A 467 -16.18 -3.31 -1.18
N ALA A 468 -16.41 -2.41 -2.15
CA ALA A 468 -17.73 -1.85 -2.40
C ALA A 468 -18.75 -2.93 -2.76
N TRP A 469 -18.37 -3.89 -3.60
CA TRP A 469 -19.21 -5.03 -3.95
C TRP A 469 -19.51 -5.91 -2.74
N HIS A 470 -18.47 -6.39 -2.05
CA HIS A 470 -18.61 -7.29 -0.90
C HIS A 470 -19.48 -6.68 0.21
N GLY A 471 -19.21 -5.42 0.58
CA GLY A 471 -19.96 -4.73 1.64
C GLY A 471 -21.40 -4.40 1.23
N CYS A 472 -21.67 -4.15 -0.06
CA CYS A 472 -23.01 -3.86 -0.55
C CYS A 472 -23.90 -5.11 -0.52
N GLU A 473 -23.43 -6.23 -1.04
CA GLU A 473 -24.22 -7.48 -1.12
C GLU A 473 -24.42 -8.13 0.26
N GLY A 474 -23.43 -8.06 1.15
CA GLY A 474 -23.53 -8.60 2.50
C GLY A 474 -24.56 -7.90 3.39
N GLY A 475 -24.93 -6.64 3.06
CA GLY A 475 -25.88 -5.85 3.85
C GLY A 475 -27.36 -5.98 3.44
N GLU A 476 -27.67 -6.44 2.23
CA GLU A 476 -29.03 -6.42 1.68
C GLU A 476 -29.81 -7.73 1.84
N SER A 477 -29.14 -8.87 1.81
CA SER A 477 -29.80 -10.18 1.84
C SER A 477 -30.06 -10.74 3.24
N GLY A 478 -29.47 -10.15 4.29
CA GLY A 478 -29.50 -10.74 5.63
C GLY A 478 -28.76 -12.08 5.71
N GLU A 479 -28.32 -12.62 4.56
CA GLU A 479 -27.38 -13.72 4.46
C GLU A 479 -26.00 -13.14 4.15
N PRO A 480 -24.93 -13.62 4.79
CA PRO A 480 -23.59 -13.21 4.42
C PRO A 480 -23.38 -13.56 2.94
N MET A 481 -22.94 -12.61 2.13
CA MET A 481 -22.31 -12.92 0.86
C MET A 481 -21.28 -14.04 1.12
N GLY A 482 -21.11 -14.97 0.21
CA GLY A 482 -20.04 -15.97 0.28
C GLY A 482 -18.73 -15.29 0.69
N GLY A 483 -17.81 -16.05 1.27
CA GLY A 483 -16.58 -15.48 1.84
C GLY A 483 -15.81 -14.58 0.86
N TRP A 484 -14.90 -13.79 1.36
CA TRP A 484 -14.04 -12.89 0.55
C TRP A 484 -13.41 -13.58 -0.67
N ARG A 485 -13.13 -14.88 -0.58
CA ARG A 485 -12.61 -15.69 -1.69
C ARG A 485 -13.51 -15.62 -2.92
N GLU A 486 -14.81 -15.78 -2.74
CA GLU A 486 -15.78 -15.73 -3.85
C GLU A 486 -15.86 -14.34 -4.50
N THR A 487 -15.63 -13.29 -3.71
CA THR A 487 -15.57 -11.92 -4.21
C THR A 487 -14.33 -11.68 -5.09
N VAL A 488 -13.16 -12.16 -4.66
CA VAL A 488 -11.89 -11.83 -5.34
C VAL A 488 -11.54 -12.77 -6.49
N GLU A 489 -11.91 -14.05 -6.41
CA GLU A 489 -11.52 -15.10 -7.37
C GLU A 489 -11.84 -14.79 -8.83
N PRO A 490 -12.99 -14.18 -9.19
CA PRO A 490 -13.29 -13.84 -10.58
C PRO A 490 -12.31 -12.85 -11.21
N PHE A 491 -11.70 -11.99 -10.39
CA PHE A 491 -10.81 -10.88 -10.82
C PHE A 491 -9.33 -11.20 -10.64
N THR A 492 -8.99 -12.27 -9.92
CA THR A 492 -7.62 -12.63 -9.56
C THR A 492 -7.19 -13.97 -10.15
N ARG A 493 -7.56 -14.21 -11.41
CA ARG A 493 -7.15 -15.41 -12.15
C ARG A 493 -5.72 -15.23 -12.68
N PRO A 494 -4.80 -16.18 -12.38
CA PRO A 494 -3.44 -16.08 -12.86
C PRO A 494 -3.36 -16.30 -14.39
N GLN A 495 -2.48 -15.56 -15.05
CA GLN A 495 -2.13 -15.78 -16.46
C GLN A 495 -1.25 -17.02 -16.62
N THR A 496 -0.31 -17.19 -15.69
CA THR A 496 0.66 -18.29 -15.69
C THR A 496 0.86 -18.77 -14.27
N THR A 497 1.04 -20.08 -14.11
CA THR A 497 1.38 -20.69 -12.82
C THR A 497 2.63 -21.54 -12.98
N ILE A 498 3.66 -21.26 -12.16
CA ILE A 498 4.91 -22.02 -12.11
C ILE A 498 4.90 -22.86 -10.85
N GLN A 499 5.03 -24.18 -11.02
CA GLN A 499 5.10 -25.12 -9.92
C GLN A 499 6.54 -25.25 -9.41
N PRO A 500 6.76 -25.44 -8.11
CA PRO A 500 8.08 -25.69 -7.56
C PRO A 500 8.60 -27.08 -7.98
N ASP A 501 9.90 -27.17 -8.27
CA ASP A 501 10.59 -28.44 -8.42
C ASP A 501 11.01 -28.98 -7.04
N PRO A 502 10.58 -30.20 -6.64
CA PRO A 502 10.90 -30.74 -5.32
C PRO A 502 12.40 -31.00 -5.10
N GLY A 503 13.16 -31.22 -6.16
CA GLY A 503 14.63 -31.38 -6.09
C GLY A 503 15.32 -30.07 -5.75
N ALA A 504 15.02 -29.03 -6.52
CA ALA A 504 15.51 -27.68 -6.28
C ALA A 504 15.06 -27.13 -4.90
N ALA A 505 13.83 -27.36 -4.51
CA ALA A 505 13.33 -26.92 -3.20
C ALA A 505 14.15 -27.49 -2.03
N ARG A 506 14.59 -28.77 -2.13
CA ARG A 506 15.50 -29.38 -1.12
C ARG A 506 16.88 -28.72 -1.10
N VAL A 507 17.40 -28.31 -2.25
CA VAL A 507 18.67 -27.57 -2.34
C VAL A 507 18.54 -26.24 -1.61
N TYR A 508 17.47 -25.47 -1.91
CA TYR A 508 17.25 -24.15 -1.30
C TYR A 508 16.94 -24.19 0.20
N ALA A 509 16.30 -25.25 0.69
CA ALA A 509 16.08 -25.45 2.12
C ALA A 509 17.43 -25.57 2.90
N LYS A 510 18.47 -26.13 2.27
CA LYS A 510 19.82 -26.17 2.85
C LYS A 510 20.54 -24.83 2.67
N MET A 511 20.40 -24.23 1.50
CA MET A 511 21.04 -22.96 1.14
C MET A 511 20.53 -21.81 2.02
N LEU A 512 19.26 -21.79 2.40
CA LEU A 512 18.66 -20.78 3.29
C LEU A 512 19.44 -20.65 4.61
N ARG A 513 19.84 -21.76 5.21
CA ARG A 513 20.64 -21.77 6.45
C ARG A 513 22.05 -21.23 6.25
N ALA A 514 22.65 -21.46 5.07
CA ALA A 514 23.95 -20.92 4.74
C ALA A 514 23.87 -19.42 4.48
N TYR A 515 22.82 -18.98 3.77
CA TYR A 515 22.52 -17.58 3.51
C TYR A 515 22.32 -16.80 4.81
N GLU A 516 21.50 -17.30 5.73
CA GLU A 516 21.27 -16.71 7.05
C GLU A 516 22.57 -16.52 7.86
N ARG A 517 23.47 -17.53 7.85
CA ARG A 517 24.77 -17.41 8.52
C ARG A 517 25.67 -16.35 7.88
N LEU A 518 25.72 -16.31 6.54
CA LEU A 518 26.50 -15.32 5.80
C LEU A 518 26.01 -13.90 6.12
N GLU A 519 24.69 -13.71 6.07
CA GLU A 519 24.04 -12.42 6.34
C GLU A 519 24.33 -11.94 7.77
N ARG A 520 24.11 -12.78 8.79
CA ARG A 520 24.44 -12.43 10.19
C ARG A 520 25.91 -12.04 10.33
N SER A 521 26.82 -12.81 9.73
CA SER A 521 28.26 -12.51 9.82
C SER A 521 28.66 -11.22 9.12
N ALA A 522 27.88 -10.75 8.17
CA ALA A 522 28.13 -9.50 7.44
C ALA A 522 27.53 -8.29 8.16
N ILE A 523 26.38 -8.45 8.83
CA ILE A 523 25.69 -7.37 9.54
C ILE A 523 26.33 -7.11 10.93
N ASP A 524 26.82 -8.14 11.60
CA ASP A 524 27.47 -8.03 12.92
C ASP A 524 28.89 -7.42 12.87
N ARG A 525 29.39 -7.06 11.68
CA ARG A 525 30.68 -6.41 11.47
C ARG A 525 30.56 -4.89 11.50
#